data_9d821f217553ee1237c39bd9bf447c11
#
_entry.id   9d821f217553ee1237c39bd9bf447c11
#
_cell.length_a   1.000
_cell.length_b   1.000
_cell.length_c   1.000
_cell.angle_alpha   90.00
_cell.angle_beta   90.00
_cell.angle_gamma   90.00
#
_symmetry.space_group_name_H-M   'P 1'
#
loop_
_entity.id
_entity.type
_entity.pdbx_description
1 polymer ?
#
loop_
_entity_poly.entity_id
_entity_poly.type
_entity_poly.pdbx_seq_one_letter_code
_entity_poly.pdbx_strand_id
1 'polypeptide(L)'
;MHWSQTYLLFNQGIGVSVGIAALPVAALLVLLAILRKPAWMAAISGLVAAFAVALFAYRMPPVAAISAAGLGVAFGLLPITWLIFWALALFRLTVETGQFDIIKNSIGRLTPDPRLQALLIAFAFGGFLEGAAGFGTPVAIAASMLIGLGFSPFSASAICLLTNTAPVAFGSIGIPIITLAGITSLPLEKLSGSIGAICTPIAVLIPTYLMLAVGGRRSLRGIMLPLVAAGAVFGSVQLLVSIYIGPQLTDILAAIAAIFAILLVLRFRKPMPAQDAAMLKRFAQLGAMPGDAPRELSLEEPPPAAYPLRTLARAWMPYVILVACVIVWGTQSMVRLLASTNIALHWPGLDDVVLRMPPIVAAPAPYHAIFALNMLSTPGTACMIAVVLSAAALRVSPRRFFGVLLAVVRQIALPTVTVSAVLGVAFLMNYCGATATLGLAFATTGRMFPFFSALLGWVGVFLTGSDTSANALFGNLQVVTAQKLGFSPVLMAAANSSGGVMGKMISLQTIAIAAAATGLNNAEQSRLFRFTLKHSILLASLTGCIAMLYAYVLHVK
;
A
#
# COMPACT_ATOMS: atom_id res chain seq x y z
N MET A 1 8.44 5.66 -38.70
CA MET A 1 9.89 5.54 -38.39
C MET A 1 10.04 4.83 -37.07
N HIS A 2 10.84 3.77 -37.02
CA HIS A 2 11.16 3.12 -35.75
C HIS A 2 12.34 3.81 -35.07
N TRP A 3 12.28 3.94 -33.76
CA TRP A 3 13.35 4.44 -32.93
C TRP A 3 13.84 3.33 -31.99
N SER A 4 15.16 3.12 -31.96
CA SER A 4 15.79 2.03 -31.18
C SER A 4 16.28 2.52 -29.83
N GLN A 5 15.98 1.79 -28.77
CA GLN A 5 16.51 2.08 -27.44
C GLN A 5 18.04 1.90 -27.40
N THR A 6 18.69 2.77 -26.68
CA THR A 6 20.12 2.66 -26.34
C THR A 6 20.25 2.59 -24.83
N TYR A 7 21.17 1.76 -24.31
CA TYR A 7 21.33 1.57 -22.87
C TYR A 7 22.68 2.08 -22.35
N LEU A 8 23.65 2.28 -23.26
CA LEU A 8 24.94 2.89 -22.98
C LEU A 8 24.98 4.24 -23.69
N LEU A 9 25.05 5.31 -22.93
CA LEU A 9 25.02 6.68 -23.45
C LEU A 9 26.42 7.20 -23.75
N PHE A 10 26.57 7.95 -24.84
CA PHE A 10 27.78 8.67 -25.25
C PHE A 10 29.04 7.79 -25.39
N ASN A 11 28.92 6.50 -25.68
CA ASN A 11 30.03 5.54 -25.72
C ASN A 11 30.91 5.52 -24.46
N GLN A 12 30.36 5.96 -23.33
CA GLN A 12 31.00 5.96 -22.02
C GLN A 12 30.58 4.73 -21.21
N GLY A 13 31.28 4.47 -20.11
CA GLY A 13 30.99 3.36 -19.23
C GLY A 13 29.56 3.41 -18.63
N ILE A 14 29.08 2.24 -18.19
CA ILE A 14 27.74 2.09 -17.63
C ILE A 14 27.44 3.07 -16.48
N GLY A 15 28.44 3.49 -15.71
CA GLY A 15 28.28 4.40 -14.59
C GLY A 15 27.71 5.77 -14.98
N VAL A 16 28.20 6.38 -16.08
CA VAL A 16 27.69 7.67 -16.59
C VAL A 16 26.24 7.51 -17.07
N SER A 17 25.98 6.43 -17.80
CA SER A 17 24.62 6.11 -18.29
C SER A 17 23.63 5.94 -17.13
N VAL A 18 24.04 5.26 -16.05
CA VAL A 18 23.26 5.09 -14.83
C VAL A 18 23.00 6.42 -14.12
N GLY A 19 24.04 7.25 -13.98
CA GLY A 19 23.88 8.57 -13.35
C GLY A 19 22.84 9.41 -14.07
N ILE A 20 22.87 9.44 -15.42
CA ILE A 20 21.89 10.17 -16.23
C ILE A 20 20.50 9.53 -16.16
N ALA A 21 20.40 8.21 -16.27
CA ALA A 21 19.13 7.48 -16.17
C ALA A 21 18.46 7.65 -14.81
N ALA A 22 19.23 7.85 -13.75
CA ALA A 22 18.73 8.04 -12.39
C ALA A 22 18.21 9.47 -12.13
N LEU A 23 18.56 10.48 -12.94
CA LEU A 23 18.20 11.88 -12.69
C LEU A 23 16.70 12.12 -12.43
N PRO A 24 15.75 11.54 -13.19
CA PRO A 24 14.33 11.76 -12.93
C PRO A 24 13.90 11.27 -11.54
N VAL A 25 14.36 10.09 -11.17
CA VAL A 25 14.08 9.49 -9.86
C VAL A 25 14.80 10.26 -8.76
N ALA A 26 16.06 10.63 -8.97
CA ALA A 26 16.82 11.44 -8.03
C ALA A 26 16.18 12.81 -7.80
N ALA A 27 15.72 13.51 -8.86
CA ALA A 27 15.02 14.79 -8.73
C ALA A 27 13.76 14.66 -7.88
N LEU A 28 12.94 13.62 -8.12
CA LEU A 28 11.76 13.33 -7.34
C LEU A 28 12.11 13.08 -5.87
N LEU A 29 13.10 12.21 -5.60
CA LEU A 29 13.51 11.82 -4.25
C LEU A 29 14.15 12.98 -3.47
N VAL A 30 15.00 13.80 -4.11
CA VAL A 30 15.62 14.99 -3.49
C VAL A 30 14.55 16.00 -3.08
N LEU A 31 13.58 16.27 -3.96
CA LEU A 31 12.48 17.18 -3.66
C LEU A 31 11.61 16.69 -2.49
N LEU A 32 11.34 15.38 -2.41
CA LEU A 32 10.54 14.80 -1.33
C LEU A 32 11.32 14.73 -0.02
N ALA A 33 12.52 14.11 -0.03
CA ALA A 33 13.23 13.75 1.19
C ALA A 33 14.09 14.90 1.74
N ILE A 34 14.78 15.65 0.88
CA ILE A 34 15.71 16.71 1.29
C ILE A 34 15.00 18.06 1.35
N LEU A 35 14.34 18.45 0.27
CA LEU A 35 13.67 19.75 0.17
C LEU A 35 12.25 19.75 0.75
N ARG A 36 11.71 18.59 1.13
CA ARG A 36 10.40 18.40 1.77
C ARG A 36 9.25 19.11 1.03
N LYS A 37 9.31 19.11 -0.31
CA LYS A 37 8.26 19.70 -1.15
C LYS A 37 7.04 18.77 -1.22
N PRO A 38 5.84 19.30 -1.48
CA PRO A 38 4.65 18.50 -1.69
C PRO A 38 4.84 17.44 -2.79
N ALA A 39 4.26 16.25 -2.61
CA ALA A 39 4.45 15.11 -3.50
C ALA A 39 4.10 15.41 -4.97
N TRP A 40 3.03 16.19 -5.22
CA TRP A 40 2.65 16.58 -6.58
C TRP A 40 3.72 17.45 -7.27
N MET A 41 4.38 18.35 -6.53
CA MET A 41 5.47 19.18 -7.09
C MET A 41 6.68 18.32 -7.42
N ALA A 42 7.06 17.41 -6.53
CA ALA A 42 8.16 16.49 -6.77
C ALA A 42 7.88 15.58 -7.98
N ALA A 43 6.65 15.07 -8.12
CA ALA A 43 6.24 14.22 -9.23
C ALA A 43 6.30 14.96 -10.58
N ILE A 44 5.81 16.21 -10.64
CA ILE A 44 5.89 17.03 -11.84
C ILE A 44 7.35 17.35 -12.18
N SER A 45 8.17 17.70 -11.19
CA SER A 45 9.61 17.97 -11.42
C SER A 45 10.35 16.72 -11.90
N GLY A 46 10.01 15.54 -11.35
CA GLY A 46 10.51 14.25 -11.84
C GLY A 46 10.11 14.00 -13.30
N LEU A 47 8.87 14.35 -13.68
CA LEU A 47 8.39 14.22 -15.06
C LEU A 47 9.13 15.16 -16.01
N VAL A 48 9.36 16.42 -15.62
CA VAL A 48 10.17 17.37 -16.39
C VAL A 48 11.60 16.85 -16.57
N ALA A 49 12.22 16.35 -15.51
CA ALA A 49 13.55 15.72 -15.58
C ALA A 49 13.56 14.49 -16.49
N ALA A 50 12.50 13.65 -16.46
CA ALA A 50 12.36 12.50 -17.35
C ALA A 50 12.25 12.92 -18.82
N PHE A 51 11.51 13.99 -19.12
CA PHE A 51 11.49 14.57 -20.48
C PHE A 51 12.88 15.07 -20.90
N ALA A 52 13.58 15.80 -20.04
CA ALA A 52 14.93 16.25 -20.34
C ALA A 52 15.88 15.08 -20.65
N VAL A 53 15.87 14.04 -19.83
CA VAL A 53 16.68 12.83 -20.02
C VAL A 53 16.28 12.11 -21.31
N ALA A 54 15.00 11.90 -21.57
CA ALA A 54 14.50 11.20 -22.76
C ALA A 54 14.89 11.94 -24.06
N LEU A 55 14.70 13.26 -24.10
CA LEU A 55 14.93 14.07 -25.30
C LEU A 55 16.42 14.33 -25.57
N PHE A 56 17.17 14.72 -24.54
CA PHE A 56 18.56 15.21 -24.74
C PHE A 56 19.60 14.08 -24.59
N ALA A 57 19.41 13.15 -23.63
CA ALA A 57 20.36 12.07 -23.40
C ALA A 57 20.07 10.84 -24.26
N TYR A 58 18.83 10.38 -24.27
CA TYR A 58 18.41 9.20 -25.05
C TYR A 58 18.02 9.55 -26.50
N ARG A 59 17.87 10.85 -26.82
CA ARG A 59 17.48 11.32 -28.16
C ARG A 59 16.19 10.69 -28.68
N MET A 60 15.24 10.47 -27.75
CA MET A 60 13.92 9.93 -28.10
C MET A 60 13.14 10.99 -28.90
N PRO A 61 12.41 10.60 -29.97
CA PRO A 61 11.58 11.55 -30.71
C PRO A 61 10.56 12.25 -29.81
N PRO A 62 10.38 13.58 -29.90
CA PRO A 62 9.49 14.34 -29.01
C PRO A 62 8.05 13.80 -29.00
N VAL A 63 7.51 13.42 -30.15
CA VAL A 63 6.18 12.83 -30.25
C VAL A 63 6.06 11.53 -29.46
N ALA A 64 7.06 10.65 -29.56
CA ALA A 64 7.09 9.39 -28.81
C ALA A 64 7.25 9.64 -27.30
N ALA A 65 8.07 10.63 -26.90
CA ALA A 65 8.25 10.99 -25.49
C ALA A 65 6.95 11.54 -24.87
N ILE A 66 6.27 12.47 -25.54
CA ILE A 66 4.97 13.00 -25.09
C ILE A 66 3.94 11.88 -25.03
N SER A 67 3.92 11.02 -26.04
CA SER A 67 3.00 9.91 -26.11
C SER A 67 3.23 8.88 -24.99
N ALA A 68 4.49 8.56 -24.66
CA ALA A 68 4.84 7.67 -23.56
C ALA A 68 4.41 8.24 -22.20
N ALA A 69 4.69 9.53 -21.95
CA ALA A 69 4.23 10.20 -20.73
C ALA A 69 2.69 10.24 -20.67
N GLY A 70 2.03 10.53 -21.80
CA GLY A 70 0.57 10.56 -21.94
C GLY A 70 -0.07 9.22 -21.63
N LEU A 71 0.51 8.10 -22.08
CA LEU A 71 0.07 6.75 -21.75
C LEU A 71 0.13 6.50 -20.24
N GLY A 72 1.23 6.90 -19.58
CA GLY A 72 1.39 6.79 -18.13
C GLY A 72 0.36 7.62 -17.36
N VAL A 73 0.12 8.87 -17.78
CA VAL A 73 -0.90 9.75 -17.21
C VAL A 73 -2.30 9.15 -17.38
N ALA A 74 -2.63 8.64 -18.56
CA ALA A 74 -3.93 8.00 -18.84
C ALA A 74 -4.13 6.77 -17.95
N PHE A 75 -3.09 5.95 -17.75
CA PHE A 75 -3.13 4.80 -16.85
C PHE A 75 -3.36 5.23 -15.38
N GLY A 76 -2.77 6.35 -14.96
CA GLY A 76 -2.99 6.93 -13.62
C GLY A 76 -4.42 7.45 -13.45
N LEU A 77 -5.00 8.05 -14.47
CA LEU A 77 -6.35 8.61 -14.42
C LEU A 77 -7.44 7.53 -14.47
N LEU A 78 -7.39 6.62 -15.43
CA LEU A 78 -8.52 5.75 -15.68
C LEU A 78 -8.58 4.52 -14.77
N PRO A 79 -7.68 3.53 -14.76
CA PRO A 79 -7.91 2.42 -13.86
C PRO A 79 -7.64 2.78 -12.39
N ILE A 80 -6.61 3.58 -12.11
CA ILE A 80 -6.16 3.82 -10.73
C ILE A 80 -7.01 4.87 -10.03
N THR A 81 -7.14 6.08 -10.60
CA THR A 81 -7.93 7.15 -9.95
C THR A 81 -9.42 6.80 -9.91
N TRP A 82 -9.95 6.08 -10.91
CA TRP A 82 -11.32 5.57 -10.89
C TRP A 82 -11.58 4.67 -9.69
N LEU A 83 -10.67 3.72 -9.43
CA LEU A 83 -10.77 2.85 -8.26
C LEU A 83 -10.64 3.62 -6.95
N ILE A 84 -9.62 4.50 -6.85
CA ILE A 84 -9.42 5.36 -5.67
C ILE A 84 -10.66 6.17 -5.34
N PHE A 85 -11.26 6.80 -6.35
CA PHE A 85 -12.44 7.64 -6.21
C PHE A 85 -13.60 6.88 -5.55
N TRP A 86 -13.97 5.71 -6.10
CA TRP A 86 -15.12 4.97 -5.60
C TRP A 86 -14.84 4.26 -4.26
N ALA A 87 -13.61 3.82 -4.01
CA ALA A 87 -13.21 3.29 -2.71
C ALA A 87 -13.36 4.35 -1.60
N LEU A 88 -12.84 5.55 -1.84
CA LEU A 88 -12.97 6.66 -0.90
C LEU A 88 -14.43 7.18 -0.79
N ALA A 89 -15.20 7.13 -1.88
CA ALA A 89 -16.61 7.48 -1.85
C ALA A 89 -17.41 6.57 -0.91
N LEU A 90 -17.13 5.24 -0.93
CA LEU A 90 -17.75 4.31 0.01
C LEU A 90 -17.39 4.65 1.47
N PHE A 91 -16.10 4.81 1.74
CA PHE A 91 -15.64 5.18 3.09
C PHE A 91 -16.29 6.49 3.56
N ARG A 92 -16.25 7.54 2.73
CA ARG A 92 -16.83 8.84 3.07
C ARG A 92 -18.35 8.79 3.25
N LEU A 93 -19.05 7.99 2.45
CA LEU A 93 -20.48 7.73 2.60
C LEU A 93 -20.78 7.15 3.99
N THR A 94 -19.98 6.18 4.46
CA THR A 94 -20.16 5.58 5.79
C THR A 94 -19.86 6.59 6.93
N VAL A 95 -18.88 7.47 6.74
CA VAL A 95 -18.58 8.55 7.70
C VAL A 95 -19.72 9.57 7.74
N GLU A 96 -20.15 10.09 6.60
CA GLU A 96 -21.20 11.12 6.50
C GLU A 96 -22.58 10.62 6.98
N THR A 97 -22.84 9.32 6.89
CA THR A 97 -24.08 8.71 7.38
C THR A 97 -24.02 8.26 8.84
N GLY A 98 -22.88 8.47 9.52
CA GLY A 98 -22.67 8.04 10.92
C GLY A 98 -22.49 6.53 11.12
N GLN A 99 -22.51 5.74 10.05
CA GLN A 99 -22.32 4.30 10.15
C GLN A 99 -20.91 3.95 10.63
N PHE A 100 -19.93 4.73 10.19
CA PHE A 100 -18.54 4.55 10.58
C PHE A 100 -18.31 4.76 12.08
N ASP A 101 -18.99 5.72 12.70
CA ASP A 101 -18.90 5.96 14.14
C ASP A 101 -19.46 4.78 14.95
N ILE A 102 -20.53 4.14 14.46
CA ILE A 102 -21.09 2.93 15.10
C ILE A 102 -20.05 1.80 15.05
N ILE A 103 -19.39 1.57 13.88
CA ILE A 103 -18.34 0.57 13.73
C ILE A 103 -17.18 0.87 14.69
N LYS A 104 -16.66 2.09 14.64
CA LYS A 104 -15.55 2.56 15.47
C LYS A 104 -15.83 2.35 16.97
N ASN A 105 -16.99 2.82 17.43
CA ASN A 105 -17.37 2.73 18.84
C ASN A 105 -17.62 1.28 19.28
N SER A 106 -18.14 0.41 18.38
CA SER A 106 -18.35 -1.01 18.69
C SER A 106 -17.04 -1.77 18.90
N ILE A 107 -15.98 -1.40 18.18
CA ILE A 107 -14.66 -2.05 18.28
C ILE A 107 -13.85 -1.48 19.44
N GLY A 108 -13.87 -0.17 19.64
CA GLY A 108 -12.98 0.52 20.57
C GLY A 108 -13.16 0.13 22.04
N ARG A 109 -14.32 -0.43 22.41
CA ARG A 109 -14.69 -0.73 23.81
C ARG A 109 -14.91 -2.23 24.09
N LEU A 110 -14.37 -3.11 23.24
CA LEU A 110 -14.54 -4.56 23.38
C LEU A 110 -13.73 -5.16 24.54
N THR A 111 -12.71 -4.48 25.03
CA THR A 111 -11.85 -4.95 26.11
C THR A 111 -11.22 -3.77 26.86
N PRO A 112 -11.05 -3.87 28.20
CA PRO A 112 -10.33 -2.87 28.97
C PRO A 112 -8.79 -3.03 28.91
N ASP A 113 -8.25 -4.17 28.42
CA ASP A 113 -6.81 -4.41 28.35
C ASP A 113 -6.19 -3.59 27.21
N PRO A 114 -5.28 -2.62 27.49
CA PRO A 114 -4.68 -1.78 26.46
C PRO A 114 -3.94 -2.56 25.37
N ARG A 115 -3.38 -3.73 25.68
CA ARG A 115 -2.70 -4.59 24.71
C ARG A 115 -3.67 -5.17 23.68
N LEU A 116 -4.84 -5.62 24.17
CA LEU A 116 -5.90 -6.12 23.31
C LEU A 116 -6.61 -4.99 22.56
N GLN A 117 -6.72 -3.79 23.14
CA GLN A 117 -7.17 -2.59 22.43
C GLN A 117 -6.23 -2.25 21.27
N ALA A 118 -4.91 -2.25 21.49
CA ALA A 118 -3.93 -2.05 20.44
C ALA A 118 -4.04 -3.11 19.33
N LEU A 119 -4.22 -4.39 19.69
CA LEU A 119 -4.41 -5.48 18.75
C LEU A 119 -5.68 -5.32 17.91
N LEU A 120 -6.82 -5.02 18.54
CA LEU A 120 -8.10 -4.85 17.85
C LEU A 120 -8.14 -3.59 17.00
N ILE A 121 -7.68 -2.45 17.54
CA ILE A 121 -7.82 -1.15 16.87
C ILE A 121 -6.72 -0.93 15.84
N ALA A 122 -5.45 -1.11 16.22
CA ALA A 122 -4.36 -0.76 15.32
C ALA A 122 -4.03 -1.88 14.33
N PHE A 123 -4.06 -3.15 14.75
CA PHE A 123 -3.77 -4.27 13.84
C PHE A 123 -5.00 -4.67 13.03
N ALA A 124 -6.06 -5.15 13.68
CA ALA A 124 -7.19 -5.73 12.96
C ALA A 124 -8.07 -4.66 12.30
N PHE A 125 -8.57 -3.67 13.05
CA PHE A 125 -9.38 -2.59 12.47
C PHE A 125 -8.55 -1.63 11.60
N GLY A 126 -7.30 -1.36 11.98
CA GLY A 126 -6.35 -0.63 11.13
C GLY A 126 -6.12 -1.32 9.80
N GLY A 127 -5.99 -2.66 9.79
CA GLY A 127 -5.90 -3.46 8.57
C GLY A 127 -7.15 -3.36 7.69
N PHE A 128 -8.35 -3.42 8.31
CA PHE A 128 -9.60 -3.17 7.61
C PHE A 128 -9.65 -1.78 6.96
N LEU A 129 -9.24 -0.75 7.69
CA LEU A 129 -9.19 0.61 7.16
C LEU A 129 -8.17 0.78 6.03
N GLU A 130 -7.00 0.11 6.12
CA GLU A 130 -6.00 0.13 5.06
C GLU A 130 -6.55 -0.51 3.78
N GLY A 131 -7.18 -1.69 3.90
CA GLY A 131 -7.84 -2.35 2.79
C GLY A 131 -8.95 -1.52 2.15
N ALA A 132 -9.77 -0.85 2.96
CA ALA A 132 -10.93 -0.11 2.48
C ALA A 132 -10.62 1.30 1.95
N ALA A 133 -9.68 2.02 2.58
CA ALA A 133 -9.44 3.44 2.30
C ALA A 133 -7.98 3.80 2.05
N GLY A 134 -7.03 3.20 2.74
CA GLY A 134 -5.59 3.47 2.61
C GLY A 134 -5.20 4.94 2.86
N PHE A 135 -4.20 5.44 2.12
CA PHE A 135 -3.76 6.85 2.07
C PHE A 135 -3.45 7.50 3.44
N GLY A 136 -3.03 6.69 4.44
CA GLY A 136 -2.73 7.18 5.80
C GLY A 136 -3.97 7.33 6.71
N THR A 137 -5.18 7.16 6.18
CA THR A 137 -6.44 7.16 6.94
C THR A 137 -6.41 6.17 8.11
N PRO A 138 -5.91 4.92 7.94
CA PRO A 138 -5.84 3.94 9.01
C PRO A 138 -5.04 4.41 10.20
N VAL A 139 -3.84 4.95 9.95
CA VAL A 139 -2.96 5.45 11.01
C VAL A 139 -3.59 6.61 11.76
N ALA A 140 -4.20 7.57 11.04
CA ALA A 140 -4.84 8.73 11.65
C ALA A 140 -6.01 8.32 12.56
N ILE A 141 -6.90 7.45 12.07
CA ILE A 141 -8.10 7.03 12.80
C ILE A 141 -7.74 6.13 13.98
N ALA A 142 -6.94 5.09 13.74
CA ALA A 142 -6.57 4.14 14.80
C ALA A 142 -5.77 4.83 15.91
N ALA A 143 -4.84 5.74 15.57
CA ALA A 143 -4.08 6.48 16.58
C ALA A 143 -4.98 7.42 17.39
N SER A 144 -5.93 8.14 16.74
CA SER A 144 -6.90 8.98 17.44
C SER A 144 -7.81 8.16 18.37
N MET A 145 -8.21 6.95 17.96
CA MET A 145 -8.99 6.04 18.82
C MET A 145 -8.18 5.61 20.05
N LEU A 146 -6.92 5.23 19.88
CA LEU A 146 -6.04 4.83 20.99
C LEU A 146 -5.82 6.00 21.97
N ILE A 147 -5.63 7.24 21.47
CA ILE A 147 -5.57 8.43 22.33
C ILE A 147 -6.85 8.61 23.14
N GLY A 148 -8.02 8.44 22.49
CA GLY A 148 -9.33 8.49 23.18
C GLY A 148 -9.48 7.44 24.28
N LEU A 149 -8.69 6.35 24.24
CA LEU A 149 -8.64 5.29 25.25
C LEU A 149 -7.51 5.50 26.29
N GLY A 150 -6.80 6.64 26.26
CA GLY A 150 -5.80 7.00 27.24
C GLY A 150 -4.34 6.67 26.85
N PHE A 151 -4.08 6.25 25.61
CA PHE A 151 -2.70 6.07 25.14
C PHE A 151 -2.00 7.43 24.96
N SER A 152 -0.68 7.45 25.19
CA SER A 152 0.13 8.62 24.86
C SER A 152 0.17 8.83 23.33
N PRO A 153 0.32 10.07 22.86
CA PRO A 153 0.47 10.37 21.43
C PRO A 153 1.56 9.56 20.75
N PHE A 154 2.70 9.41 21.41
CA PHE A 154 3.82 8.63 20.91
C PHE A 154 3.50 7.13 20.81
N SER A 155 2.92 6.55 21.89
CA SER A 155 2.56 5.13 21.91
C SER A 155 1.52 4.80 20.84
N ALA A 156 0.46 5.61 20.74
CA ALA A 156 -0.60 5.43 19.73
C ALA A 156 -0.02 5.47 18.31
N SER A 157 0.83 6.47 18.01
CA SER A 157 1.49 6.59 16.70
C SER A 157 2.43 5.43 16.40
N ALA A 158 3.28 5.05 17.35
CA ALA A 158 4.23 3.95 17.19
C ALA A 158 3.53 2.60 16.94
N ILE A 159 2.47 2.31 17.69
CA ILE A 159 1.65 1.11 17.55
C ILE A 159 1.04 1.08 16.15
N CYS A 160 0.37 2.16 15.72
CA CYS A 160 -0.29 2.21 14.41
C CYS A 160 0.70 2.12 13.25
N LEU A 161 1.87 2.74 13.33
CA LEU A 161 2.90 2.65 12.29
C LEU A 161 3.48 1.24 12.16
N LEU A 162 3.71 0.54 13.27
CA LEU A 162 4.20 -0.84 13.25
C LEU A 162 3.16 -1.82 12.71
N THR A 163 1.90 -1.70 13.13
CA THR A 163 0.84 -2.63 12.69
C THR A 163 0.41 -2.42 11.25
N ASN A 164 0.51 -1.19 10.75
CA ASN A 164 0.13 -0.87 9.37
C ASN A 164 1.01 -1.59 8.32
N THR A 165 2.15 -2.14 8.69
CA THR A 165 3.01 -2.90 7.78
C THR A 165 2.40 -4.24 7.32
N ALA A 166 1.46 -4.81 8.04
CA ALA A 166 0.83 -6.06 7.62
C ALA A 166 -0.09 -5.90 6.39
N PRO A 167 -0.97 -4.85 6.33
CA PRO A 167 -1.93 -4.71 5.25
C PRO A 167 -1.44 -3.87 4.05
N VAL A 168 -0.41 -3.03 4.16
CA VAL A 168 -0.09 -1.97 3.18
C VAL A 168 0.02 -2.44 1.72
N ALA A 169 0.54 -3.64 1.46
CA ALA A 169 0.68 -4.15 0.09
C ALA A 169 -0.67 -4.27 -0.64
N PHE A 170 -1.72 -4.61 0.10
CA PHE A 170 -3.07 -4.80 -0.42
C PHE A 170 -3.99 -3.60 -0.09
N GLY A 171 -3.42 -2.50 0.39
CA GLY A 171 -4.15 -1.31 0.80
C GLY A 171 -4.95 -0.68 -0.33
N SER A 172 -6.00 0.07 0.03
CA SER A 172 -6.90 0.76 -0.92
C SER A 172 -7.40 -0.16 -2.04
N ILE A 173 -7.96 -1.33 -1.66
CA ILE A 173 -8.52 -2.31 -2.60
C ILE A 173 -7.44 -2.80 -3.60
N GLY A 174 -6.20 -3.00 -3.14
CA GLY A 174 -5.11 -3.59 -3.92
C GLY A 174 -4.47 -2.68 -4.97
N ILE A 175 -4.63 -1.36 -4.86
CA ILE A 175 -4.07 -0.39 -5.83
C ILE A 175 -2.57 -0.55 -6.05
N PRO A 176 -1.71 -0.78 -5.03
CA PRO A 176 -0.28 -0.95 -5.27
C PRO A 176 0.03 -2.10 -6.23
N ILE A 177 -0.67 -3.22 -6.09
CA ILE A 177 -0.47 -4.42 -6.92
C ILE A 177 -1.05 -4.24 -8.32
N ILE A 178 -2.21 -3.59 -8.45
CA ILE A 178 -2.81 -3.25 -9.75
C ILE A 178 -1.87 -2.32 -10.53
N THR A 179 -1.27 -1.35 -9.86
CA THR A 179 -0.27 -0.46 -10.47
C THR A 179 0.98 -1.23 -10.91
N LEU A 180 1.48 -2.13 -10.06
CA LEU A 180 2.63 -2.97 -10.38
C LEU A 180 2.34 -3.85 -11.61
N ALA A 181 1.18 -4.48 -11.68
CA ALA A 181 0.76 -5.28 -12.83
C ALA A 181 0.71 -4.44 -14.11
N GLY A 182 0.15 -3.23 -14.05
CA GLY A 182 0.04 -2.34 -15.20
C GLY A 182 1.39 -1.85 -15.74
N ILE A 183 2.34 -1.54 -14.84
CA ILE A 183 3.68 -1.04 -15.21
C ILE A 183 4.57 -2.16 -15.76
N THR A 184 4.40 -3.38 -15.24
CA THR A 184 5.27 -4.52 -15.57
C THR A 184 4.69 -5.43 -16.64
N SER A 185 3.40 -5.30 -16.93
CA SER A 185 2.62 -6.22 -17.77
C SER A 185 2.66 -7.69 -17.27
N LEU A 186 2.92 -7.89 -15.97
CA LEU A 186 2.87 -9.20 -15.33
C LEU A 186 1.42 -9.54 -14.92
N PRO A 187 1.05 -10.83 -14.90
CA PRO A 187 -0.30 -11.25 -14.49
C PRO A 187 -0.62 -10.83 -13.06
N LEU A 188 -1.76 -10.14 -12.87
CA LEU A 188 -2.20 -9.58 -11.60
C LEU A 188 -2.31 -10.65 -10.50
N GLU A 189 -2.90 -11.80 -10.84
CA GLU A 189 -3.13 -12.90 -9.91
C GLU A 189 -1.80 -13.50 -9.41
N LYS A 190 -0.81 -13.64 -10.30
CA LYS A 190 0.53 -14.14 -9.93
C LYS A 190 1.25 -13.16 -9.02
N LEU A 191 1.17 -11.86 -9.32
CA LEU A 191 1.74 -10.82 -8.46
C LEU A 191 1.06 -10.82 -7.09
N SER A 192 -0.27 -10.84 -7.06
CA SER A 192 -1.07 -10.87 -5.84
C SER A 192 -0.67 -12.05 -4.94
N GLY A 193 -0.66 -13.27 -5.48
CA GLY A 193 -0.28 -14.47 -4.75
C GLY A 193 1.17 -14.45 -4.26
N SER A 194 2.11 -13.97 -5.09
CA SER A 194 3.53 -13.89 -4.71
C SER A 194 3.78 -12.86 -3.61
N ILE A 195 3.12 -11.69 -3.68
CA ILE A 195 3.17 -10.67 -2.63
C ILE A 195 2.55 -11.21 -1.34
N GLY A 196 1.39 -11.87 -1.42
CA GLY A 196 0.76 -12.54 -0.29
C GLY A 196 1.69 -13.55 0.37
N ALA A 197 2.37 -14.38 -0.42
CA ALA A 197 3.30 -15.37 0.08
C ALA A 197 4.50 -14.73 0.83
N ILE A 198 5.05 -13.63 0.32
CA ILE A 198 6.18 -12.92 0.98
C ILE A 198 5.70 -12.17 2.23
N CYS A 199 4.52 -11.53 2.20
CA CYS A 199 4.01 -10.73 3.31
C CYS A 199 3.45 -11.58 4.46
N THR A 200 2.88 -12.76 4.18
CA THR A 200 2.21 -13.61 5.18
C THR A 200 3.08 -13.95 6.41
N PRO A 201 4.33 -14.41 6.28
CA PRO A 201 5.15 -14.70 7.45
C PRO A 201 5.32 -13.49 8.39
N ILE A 202 5.44 -12.30 7.81
CA ILE A 202 5.56 -11.06 8.57
C ILE A 202 4.23 -10.70 9.22
N ALA A 203 3.13 -10.77 8.48
CA ALA A 203 1.79 -10.47 8.99
C ALA A 203 1.41 -11.36 10.18
N VAL A 204 1.76 -12.65 10.14
CA VAL A 204 1.60 -13.59 11.26
C VAL A 204 2.40 -13.15 12.49
N LEU A 205 3.60 -12.63 12.30
CA LEU A 205 4.48 -12.23 13.39
C LEU A 205 4.14 -10.84 13.98
N ILE A 206 3.56 -9.93 13.22
CA ILE A 206 3.32 -8.53 13.61
C ILE A 206 2.60 -8.38 14.95
N PRO A 207 1.50 -9.11 15.30
CA PRO A 207 0.85 -8.96 16.60
C PRO A 207 1.78 -9.25 17.77
N THR A 208 2.55 -10.33 17.70
CA THR A 208 3.51 -10.71 18.75
C THR A 208 4.68 -9.75 18.77
N TYR A 209 5.20 -9.36 17.61
CA TYR A 209 6.28 -8.41 17.46
C TYR A 209 5.92 -7.03 18.01
N LEU A 210 4.70 -6.54 17.77
CA LEU A 210 4.20 -5.30 18.34
C LEU A 210 4.31 -5.29 19.86
N MET A 211 3.82 -6.34 20.51
CA MET A 211 3.87 -6.45 21.97
C MET A 211 5.31 -6.43 22.48
N LEU A 212 6.22 -7.13 21.80
CA LEU A 212 7.66 -7.14 22.16
C LEU A 212 8.30 -5.76 21.96
N ALA A 213 7.99 -5.08 20.86
CA ALA A 213 8.59 -3.78 20.52
C ALA A 213 8.15 -2.65 21.47
N VAL A 214 6.87 -2.66 21.89
CA VAL A 214 6.27 -1.60 22.70
C VAL A 214 6.35 -1.91 24.20
N GLY A 215 6.00 -3.15 24.60
CA GLY A 215 5.87 -3.52 26.02
C GLY A 215 6.91 -4.52 26.54
N GLY A 216 7.76 -5.06 25.65
CA GLY A 216 8.77 -6.07 25.99
C GLY A 216 8.15 -7.45 26.29
N ARG A 217 8.98 -8.40 26.73
CA ARG A 217 8.57 -9.80 26.96
C ARG A 217 7.42 -9.98 27.96
N ARG A 218 7.32 -9.10 28.96
CA ARG A 218 6.26 -9.19 29.98
C ARG A 218 4.88 -8.90 29.41
N SER A 219 4.79 -8.10 28.35
CA SER A 219 3.50 -7.78 27.71
C SER A 219 2.84 -8.96 27.00
N LEU A 220 3.56 -10.05 26.73
CA LEU A 220 3.02 -11.27 26.12
C LEU A 220 2.22 -12.14 27.10
N ARG A 221 2.47 -11.99 28.41
CA ARG A 221 1.87 -12.85 29.41
C ARG A 221 0.34 -12.69 29.44
N GLY A 222 -0.36 -13.82 29.39
CA GLY A 222 -1.82 -13.87 29.46
C GLY A 222 -2.57 -13.54 28.17
N ILE A 223 -1.90 -13.01 27.12
CA ILE A 223 -2.53 -12.66 25.84
C ILE A 223 -1.92 -13.37 24.61
N MET A 224 -1.05 -14.35 24.83
CA MET A 224 -0.37 -15.04 23.72
C MET A 224 -1.36 -15.68 22.74
N LEU A 225 -2.42 -16.28 23.24
CA LEU A 225 -3.43 -16.94 22.38
C LEU A 225 -4.16 -15.94 21.45
N PRO A 226 -4.69 -14.79 21.93
CA PRO A 226 -5.23 -13.75 21.06
C PRO A 226 -4.23 -13.24 20.03
N LEU A 227 -2.93 -13.06 20.39
CA LEU A 227 -1.90 -12.59 19.47
C LEU A 227 -1.64 -13.59 18.34
N VAL A 228 -1.43 -14.86 18.69
CA VAL A 228 -1.20 -15.92 17.72
C VAL A 228 -2.44 -16.13 16.84
N ALA A 229 -3.64 -16.14 17.43
CA ALA A 229 -4.88 -16.28 16.67
C ALA A 229 -5.06 -15.13 15.67
N ALA A 230 -4.84 -13.88 16.10
CA ALA A 230 -4.96 -12.72 15.24
C ALA A 230 -3.97 -12.79 14.06
N GLY A 231 -2.69 -13.05 14.34
CA GLY A 231 -1.65 -13.12 13.31
C GLY A 231 -1.85 -14.31 12.37
N ALA A 232 -2.11 -15.50 12.90
CA ALA A 232 -2.31 -16.70 12.10
C ALA A 232 -3.54 -16.58 11.19
N VAL A 233 -4.68 -16.12 11.73
CA VAL A 233 -5.91 -15.97 10.94
C VAL A 233 -5.74 -14.87 9.90
N PHE A 234 -5.21 -13.70 10.28
CA PHE A 234 -4.95 -12.62 9.33
C PHE A 234 -4.03 -13.09 8.19
N GLY A 235 -2.87 -13.65 8.51
CA GLY A 235 -1.90 -14.10 7.52
C GLY A 235 -2.44 -15.22 6.62
N SER A 236 -3.15 -16.20 7.19
CA SER A 236 -3.74 -17.30 6.41
C SER A 236 -4.81 -16.80 5.44
N VAL A 237 -5.71 -15.92 5.90
CA VAL A 237 -6.76 -15.35 5.04
C VAL A 237 -6.14 -14.42 3.99
N GLN A 238 -5.14 -13.60 4.37
CA GLN A 238 -4.39 -12.76 3.44
C GLN A 238 -3.78 -13.62 2.31
N LEU A 239 -3.12 -14.73 2.65
CA LEU A 239 -2.54 -15.63 1.66
C LEU A 239 -3.60 -16.27 0.76
N LEU A 240 -4.66 -16.84 1.35
CA LEU A 240 -5.70 -17.53 0.58
C LEU A 240 -6.43 -16.56 -0.36
N VAL A 241 -6.83 -15.39 0.14
CA VAL A 241 -7.53 -14.39 -0.67
C VAL A 241 -6.64 -13.85 -1.78
N SER A 242 -5.36 -13.56 -1.49
CA SER A 242 -4.41 -13.06 -2.49
C SER A 242 -4.15 -14.04 -3.64
N ILE A 243 -4.24 -15.36 -3.38
CA ILE A 243 -4.04 -16.41 -4.39
C ILE A 243 -5.32 -16.67 -5.19
N TYR A 244 -6.47 -16.80 -4.51
CA TYR A 244 -7.69 -17.34 -5.12
C TYR A 244 -8.71 -16.28 -5.54
N ILE A 245 -8.69 -15.09 -4.93
CA ILE A 245 -9.66 -14.01 -5.20
C ILE A 245 -8.96 -12.83 -5.88
N GLY A 246 -7.75 -12.50 -5.43
CA GLY A 246 -6.99 -11.35 -5.95
C GLY A 246 -6.76 -10.26 -4.89
N PRO A 247 -6.08 -9.17 -5.27
CA PRO A 247 -5.59 -8.19 -4.29
C PRO A 247 -6.68 -7.31 -3.66
N GLN A 248 -7.86 -7.21 -4.27
CA GLN A 248 -8.86 -6.19 -3.94
C GLN A 248 -9.51 -6.38 -2.57
N LEU A 249 -9.75 -7.63 -2.15
CA LEU A 249 -10.43 -7.97 -0.91
C LEU A 249 -9.50 -8.52 0.17
N THR A 250 -8.24 -8.68 -0.14
CA THR A 250 -7.27 -9.39 0.69
C THR A 250 -7.23 -8.85 2.11
N ASP A 251 -7.01 -7.55 2.30
CA ASP A 251 -6.93 -6.96 3.63
C ASP A 251 -8.27 -6.85 4.33
N ILE A 252 -9.33 -6.55 3.58
CA ILE A 252 -10.68 -6.41 4.15
C ILE A 252 -11.11 -7.73 4.79
N LEU A 253 -10.96 -8.84 4.05
CA LEU A 253 -11.36 -10.16 4.54
C LEU A 253 -10.42 -10.67 5.65
N ALA A 254 -9.10 -10.47 5.50
CA ALA A 254 -8.12 -10.85 6.51
C ALA A 254 -8.35 -10.10 7.83
N ALA A 255 -8.63 -8.81 7.77
CA ALA A 255 -8.88 -7.99 8.94
C ALA A 255 -10.20 -8.36 9.65
N ILE A 256 -11.27 -8.55 8.89
CA ILE A 256 -12.56 -9.00 9.46
C ILE A 256 -12.39 -10.38 10.11
N ALA A 257 -11.71 -11.32 9.46
CA ALA A 257 -11.45 -12.63 10.02
C ALA A 257 -10.61 -12.56 11.30
N ALA A 258 -9.60 -11.67 11.35
CA ALA A 258 -8.79 -11.45 12.55
C ALA A 258 -9.62 -10.86 13.69
N ILE A 259 -10.52 -9.89 13.43
CA ILE A 259 -11.45 -9.36 14.44
C ILE A 259 -12.29 -10.51 15.02
N PHE A 260 -12.89 -11.33 14.17
CA PHE A 260 -13.69 -12.47 14.61
C PHE A 260 -12.87 -13.48 15.42
N ALA A 261 -11.64 -13.79 15.00
CA ALA A 261 -10.75 -14.70 15.73
C ALA A 261 -10.41 -14.17 17.12
N ILE A 262 -10.09 -12.88 17.24
CA ILE A 262 -9.82 -12.24 18.54
C ILE A 262 -11.07 -12.34 19.43
N LEU A 263 -12.24 -11.95 18.93
CA LEU A 263 -13.48 -11.99 19.68
C LEU A 263 -13.86 -13.41 20.13
N LEU A 264 -13.66 -14.39 19.25
CA LEU A 264 -13.91 -15.81 19.58
C LEU A 264 -13.00 -16.28 20.72
N VAL A 265 -11.70 -15.94 20.65
CA VAL A 265 -10.75 -16.28 21.72
C VAL A 265 -11.16 -15.62 23.04
N LEU A 266 -11.54 -14.33 23.02
CA LEU A 266 -11.95 -13.59 24.21
C LEU A 266 -13.26 -14.12 24.83
N ARG A 267 -14.15 -14.68 24.00
CA ARG A 267 -15.38 -15.30 24.48
C ARG A 267 -15.12 -16.60 25.27
N PHE A 268 -14.17 -17.42 24.82
CA PHE A 268 -13.90 -18.74 25.45
C PHE A 268 -12.79 -18.69 26.49
N ARG A 269 -11.86 -17.76 26.38
CA ARG A 269 -10.78 -17.55 27.36
C ARG A 269 -10.74 -16.09 27.76
N LYS A 270 -11.23 -15.79 28.97
CA LYS A 270 -10.99 -14.47 29.55
C LYS A 270 -9.47 -14.31 29.70
N PRO A 271 -8.89 -13.22 29.18
CA PRO A 271 -7.48 -12.93 29.41
C PRO A 271 -7.22 -12.94 30.91
N MET A 272 -6.09 -13.51 31.34
CA MET A 272 -5.68 -13.35 32.74
C MET A 272 -5.54 -11.85 33.01
N PRO A 273 -6.21 -11.32 34.06
CA PRO A 273 -6.01 -9.94 34.45
C PRO A 273 -4.52 -9.70 34.55
N ALA A 274 -4.04 -8.63 33.93
CA ALA A 274 -2.64 -8.30 34.04
C ALA A 274 -2.37 -7.96 35.50
N GLN A 275 -1.64 -8.82 36.19
CA GLN A 275 -1.22 -8.64 37.58
C GLN A 275 -0.29 -7.43 37.77
N ASP A 276 0.14 -6.82 36.68
CA ASP A 276 1.10 -5.72 36.67
C ASP A 276 0.49 -4.47 36.00
N ALA A 277 -0.27 -3.71 36.76
CA ALA A 277 -0.84 -2.43 36.33
C ALA A 277 0.23 -1.44 35.85
N ALA A 278 1.45 -1.51 36.43
CA ALA A 278 2.59 -0.67 36.02
C ALA A 278 3.05 -1.01 34.61
N MET A 279 3.02 -2.29 34.22
CA MET A 279 3.36 -2.74 32.86
C MET A 279 2.31 -2.25 31.84
N LEU A 280 1.03 -2.36 32.17
CA LEU A 280 -0.05 -1.86 31.29
C LEU A 280 0.03 -0.36 31.09
N LYS A 281 0.26 0.38 32.17
CA LYS A 281 0.47 1.83 32.13
C LYS A 281 1.70 2.16 31.28
N ARG A 282 2.81 1.45 31.44
CA ARG A 282 4.02 1.64 30.63
C ARG A 282 3.78 1.34 29.14
N PHE A 283 3.00 0.33 28.82
CA PHE A 283 2.64 -0.01 27.43
C PHE A 283 1.84 1.12 26.76
N ALA A 284 0.82 1.61 27.43
CA ALA A 284 -0.04 2.68 26.90
C ALA A 284 0.67 4.05 26.92
N GLN A 285 1.59 4.28 27.85
CA GLN A 285 2.28 5.55 28.06
C GLN A 285 3.73 5.54 27.53
N LEU A 286 4.07 4.62 26.62
CA LEU A 286 5.39 4.61 26.00
C LEU A 286 5.71 5.99 25.42
N GLY A 287 6.86 6.55 25.82
CA GLY A 287 7.35 7.81 25.28
C GLY A 287 6.60 9.06 25.77
N ALA A 288 5.71 8.97 26.75
CA ALA A 288 5.12 10.13 27.40
C ALA A 288 6.21 11.05 27.99
N MET A 289 6.07 12.36 27.79
CA MET A 289 6.99 13.37 28.28
C MET A 289 6.61 13.83 29.70
N PRO A 290 7.58 14.28 30.52
CA PRO A 290 7.27 14.98 31.75
C PRO A 290 6.45 16.24 31.43
N GLY A 291 5.20 16.30 31.88
CA GLY A 291 4.27 17.40 31.58
C GLY A 291 3.09 16.99 30.72
N ASP A 292 3.12 15.83 30.04
CA ASP A 292 1.92 15.23 29.48
C ASP A 292 0.97 14.94 30.64
N ALA A 293 -0.21 15.60 30.65
CA ALA A 293 -1.20 15.30 31.67
C ALA A 293 -1.48 13.78 31.65
N PRO A 294 -1.38 13.07 32.78
CA PRO A 294 -1.67 11.66 32.82
C PRO A 294 -3.14 11.49 32.43
N ARG A 295 -3.38 11.10 31.18
CA ARG A 295 -4.71 10.66 30.77
C ARG A 295 -4.95 9.35 31.52
N GLU A 296 -5.94 9.37 32.39
CA GLU A 296 -6.34 8.16 33.10
C GLU A 296 -6.72 7.12 32.04
N LEU A 297 -6.01 6.00 32.06
CA LEU A 297 -6.47 4.81 31.35
C LEU A 297 -7.81 4.45 31.96
N SER A 298 -8.88 4.57 31.20
CA SER A 298 -10.22 4.21 31.63
C SER A 298 -10.34 2.69 31.77
N LEU A 299 -9.71 2.14 32.79
CA LEU A 299 -9.81 0.71 33.12
C LEU A 299 -11.19 0.36 33.70
N GLU A 300 -12.04 1.36 34.02
CA GLU A 300 -13.28 1.21 34.78
C GLU A 300 -14.54 1.77 34.10
N GLU A 301 -14.48 2.36 32.92
CA GLU A 301 -15.74 2.77 32.29
C GLU A 301 -16.52 1.54 31.84
N PRO A 302 -17.80 1.42 32.27
CA PRO A 302 -18.66 0.36 31.76
C PRO A 302 -18.76 0.50 30.23
N PRO A 303 -18.77 -0.62 29.50
CA PRO A 303 -18.96 -0.55 28.06
C PRO A 303 -20.26 0.21 27.77
N PRO A 304 -20.29 1.14 26.80
CA PRO A 304 -21.55 1.76 26.40
C PRO A 304 -22.51 0.66 26.00
N ALA A 305 -23.81 0.94 26.12
CA ALA A 305 -24.86 0.02 25.74
C ALA A 305 -24.51 -0.64 24.39
N ALA A 306 -24.41 -1.97 24.36
CA ALA A 306 -24.09 -2.70 23.16
C ALA A 306 -25.08 -2.29 22.07
N TYR A 307 -24.59 -1.87 20.90
CA TYR A 307 -25.50 -1.56 19.81
C TYR A 307 -26.36 -2.77 19.45
N PRO A 308 -27.68 -2.59 19.24
CA PRO A 308 -28.54 -3.67 18.76
C PRO A 308 -27.94 -4.29 17.49
N LEU A 309 -28.05 -5.60 17.34
CA LEU A 309 -27.49 -6.33 16.18
C LEU A 309 -27.96 -5.71 14.85
N ARG A 310 -29.21 -5.23 14.77
CA ARG A 310 -29.73 -4.51 13.61
C ARG A 310 -28.94 -3.25 13.27
N THR A 311 -28.58 -2.47 14.27
CA THR A 311 -27.79 -1.22 14.10
C THR A 311 -26.38 -1.56 13.61
N LEU A 312 -25.76 -2.57 14.21
CA LEU A 312 -24.44 -3.04 13.83
C LEU A 312 -24.45 -3.61 12.39
N ALA A 313 -25.42 -4.46 12.06
CA ALA A 313 -25.57 -5.00 10.72
C ALA A 313 -25.77 -3.91 9.67
N ARG A 314 -26.56 -2.87 9.99
CA ARG A 314 -26.75 -1.72 9.11
C ARG A 314 -25.47 -0.91 8.93
N ALA A 315 -24.64 -0.79 9.96
CA ALA A 315 -23.37 -0.09 9.89
C ALA A 315 -22.34 -0.81 9.00
N TRP A 316 -22.27 -2.14 9.08
CA TRP A 316 -21.39 -2.95 8.26
C TRP A 316 -21.89 -3.22 6.84
N MET A 317 -23.18 -2.97 6.57
CA MET A 317 -23.83 -3.30 5.29
C MET A 317 -23.09 -2.71 4.06
N PRO A 318 -22.57 -1.47 4.04
CA PRO A 318 -21.84 -0.95 2.88
C PRO A 318 -20.61 -1.78 2.50
N TYR A 319 -19.91 -2.30 3.50
CA TYR A 319 -18.73 -3.14 3.29
C TYR A 319 -19.10 -4.57 2.87
N VAL A 320 -20.22 -5.10 3.37
CA VAL A 320 -20.77 -6.39 2.92
C VAL A 320 -21.19 -6.28 1.45
N ILE A 321 -21.84 -5.19 1.04
CA ILE A 321 -22.20 -4.91 -0.35
C ILE A 321 -20.93 -4.80 -1.21
N LEU A 322 -19.89 -4.08 -0.74
CA LEU A 322 -18.62 -3.99 -1.44
C LEU A 322 -18.02 -5.36 -1.70
N VAL A 323 -17.91 -6.20 -0.67
CA VAL A 323 -17.36 -7.56 -0.77
C VAL A 323 -18.17 -8.37 -1.79
N ALA A 324 -19.50 -8.35 -1.71
CA ALA A 324 -20.37 -9.05 -2.65
C ALA A 324 -20.15 -8.56 -4.09
N CYS A 325 -20.13 -7.23 -4.32
CA CYS A 325 -19.90 -6.67 -5.66
C CYS A 325 -18.52 -7.07 -6.21
N VAL A 326 -17.45 -7.00 -5.43
CA VAL A 326 -16.11 -7.35 -5.90
C VAL A 326 -16.00 -8.85 -6.20
N ILE A 327 -16.59 -9.72 -5.36
CA ILE A 327 -16.62 -11.17 -5.62
C ILE A 327 -17.38 -11.44 -6.93
N VAL A 328 -18.56 -10.85 -7.12
CA VAL A 328 -19.36 -11.03 -8.36
C VAL A 328 -18.55 -10.57 -9.57
N TRP A 329 -17.88 -9.40 -9.49
CA TRP A 329 -17.02 -8.90 -10.58
C TRP A 329 -15.84 -9.81 -10.91
N GLY A 330 -15.27 -10.50 -9.91
CA GLY A 330 -14.18 -11.46 -10.08
C GLY A 330 -14.62 -12.84 -10.60
N THR A 331 -15.93 -13.13 -10.70
CA THR A 331 -16.39 -14.41 -11.23
C THR A 331 -16.07 -14.55 -12.72
N GLN A 332 -15.70 -15.76 -13.17
CA GLN A 332 -15.39 -16.02 -14.59
C GLN A 332 -16.54 -15.64 -15.53
N SER A 333 -17.79 -15.81 -15.11
CA SER A 333 -18.96 -15.44 -15.89
C SER A 333 -19.04 -13.93 -16.12
N MET A 334 -18.83 -13.14 -15.07
CA MET A 334 -18.84 -11.68 -15.14
C MET A 334 -17.64 -11.16 -15.94
N VAL A 335 -16.44 -11.71 -15.69
CA VAL A 335 -15.22 -11.36 -16.45
C VAL A 335 -15.43 -11.60 -17.94
N ARG A 336 -15.99 -12.74 -18.35
CA ARG A 336 -16.31 -13.03 -19.77
C ARG A 336 -17.37 -12.08 -20.34
N LEU A 337 -18.42 -11.81 -19.58
CA LEU A 337 -19.50 -10.89 -20.00
C LEU A 337 -18.95 -9.48 -20.23
N LEU A 338 -18.12 -8.98 -19.33
CA LEU A 338 -17.57 -7.63 -19.41
C LEU A 338 -16.36 -7.53 -20.34
N ALA A 339 -15.68 -8.64 -20.66
CA ALA A 339 -14.55 -8.66 -21.60
C ALA A 339 -14.91 -8.11 -22.99
N SER A 340 -16.16 -8.31 -23.44
CA SER A 340 -16.67 -7.78 -24.73
C SER A 340 -16.74 -6.24 -24.75
N THR A 341 -16.72 -5.59 -23.59
CA THR A 341 -16.74 -4.12 -23.46
C THR A 341 -15.35 -3.50 -23.38
N ASN A 342 -14.30 -4.32 -23.31
CA ASN A 342 -12.93 -3.85 -23.23
C ASN A 342 -12.43 -3.41 -24.61
N ILE A 343 -11.90 -2.20 -24.69
CA ILE A 343 -11.36 -1.64 -25.93
C ILE A 343 -9.85 -1.58 -25.79
N ALA A 344 -9.13 -2.28 -26.65
CA ALA A 344 -7.68 -2.18 -26.76
C ALA A 344 -7.34 -1.01 -27.70
N LEU A 345 -6.81 0.07 -27.16
CA LEU A 345 -6.37 1.24 -27.92
C LEU A 345 -4.87 1.13 -28.19
N HIS A 346 -4.48 0.98 -29.44
CA HIS A 346 -3.11 1.16 -29.88
C HIS A 346 -2.73 2.62 -29.66
N TRP A 347 -1.81 2.88 -28.73
CA TRP A 347 -1.56 4.24 -28.25
C TRP A 347 -0.89 5.10 -29.33
N PRO A 348 -1.50 6.21 -29.74
CA PRO A 348 -1.06 6.98 -30.90
C PRO A 348 0.37 7.51 -30.72
N GLY A 349 1.21 7.37 -31.74
CA GLY A 349 2.58 7.87 -31.75
C GLY A 349 3.59 7.13 -30.88
N LEU A 350 3.18 5.97 -30.30
CA LEU A 350 4.06 5.16 -29.46
C LEU A 350 4.04 3.68 -29.80
N ASP A 351 2.85 3.11 -30.10
CA ASP A 351 2.71 1.68 -30.37
C ASP A 351 3.55 1.27 -31.58
N ASP A 352 4.42 0.27 -31.37
CA ASP A 352 5.39 -0.24 -32.34
C ASP A 352 6.43 0.78 -32.85
N VAL A 353 6.44 2.02 -32.34
CA VAL A 353 7.43 3.05 -32.72
C VAL A 353 8.78 2.78 -32.07
N VAL A 354 8.79 2.28 -30.84
CA VAL A 354 9.99 2.01 -30.05
C VAL A 354 10.43 0.56 -30.22
N LEU A 355 11.71 0.34 -30.54
CA LEU A 355 12.33 -0.99 -30.60
C LEU A 355 13.18 -1.22 -29.35
N ARG A 356 12.92 -2.31 -28.62
CA ARG A 356 13.82 -2.80 -27.59
C ARG A 356 14.99 -3.51 -28.25
N MET A 357 16.18 -3.30 -27.70
CA MET A 357 17.43 -3.78 -28.27
C MET A 357 18.15 -4.77 -27.33
N PRO A 358 19.09 -5.58 -27.84
CA PRO A 358 20.03 -6.32 -26.97
C PRO A 358 20.80 -5.37 -26.03
N PRO A 359 21.11 -5.75 -24.80
CA PRO A 359 20.97 -7.08 -24.19
C PRO A 359 19.65 -7.31 -23.45
N ILE A 360 18.65 -6.43 -23.56
CA ILE A 360 17.35 -6.54 -22.89
C ILE A 360 16.46 -7.59 -23.57
N VAL A 361 16.55 -7.69 -24.87
CA VAL A 361 15.92 -8.73 -25.71
C VAL A 361 17.01 -9.41 -26.55
N ALA A 362 16.76 -10.63 -26.97
CA ALA A 362 17.74 -11.42 -27.76
C ALA A 362 17.94 -10.81 -29.16
N ALA A 363 16.88 -10.29 -29.77
CA ALA A 363 16.89 -9.61 -31.06
C ALA A 363 16.00 -8.36 -30.97
N PRO A 364 16.21 -7.35 -31.83
CA PRO A 364 15.35 -6.15 -31.85
C PRO A 364 13.89 -6.54 -31.92
N ALA A 365 13.07 -6.02 -31.00
CA ALA A 365 11.66 -6.36 -30.89
C ALA A 365 10.80 -5.08 -30.66
N PRO A 366 9.63 -4.97 -31.29
CA PRO A 366 8.71 -3.86 -31.02
C PRO A 366 8.32 -3.79 -29.55
N TYR A 367 8.19 -2.56 -29.05
CA TYR A 367 7.67 -2.30 -27.73
C TYR A 367 6.22 -1.84 -27.84
N HIS A 368 5.30 -2.77 -27.66
CA HIS A 368 3.88 -2.47 -27.80
C HIS A 368 3.40 -1.46 -26.76
N ALA A 369 2.52 -0.56 -27.18
CA ALA A 369 1.90 0.45 -26.34
C ALA A 369 0.36 0.37 -26.51
N ILE A 370 -0.24 -0.62 -25.85
CA ILE A 370 -1.67 -0.86 -25.88
C ILE A 370 -2.31 -0.39 -24.57
N PHE A 371 -3.25 0.56 -24.66
CA PHE A 371 -4.05 1.00 -23.52
C PHE A 371 -5.38 0.24 -23.50
N ALA A 372 -5.58 -0.56 -22.44
CA ALA A 372 -6.84 -1.27 -22.24
C ALA A 372 -7.87 -0.35 -21.59
N LEU A 373 -8.82 0.17 -22.37
CA LEU A 373 -9.95 0.91 -21.84
C LEU A 373 -11.01 -0.09 -21.36
N ASN A 374 -10.94 -0.47 -20.10
CA ASN A 374 -11.74 -1.52 -19.49
C ASN A 374 -12.63 -1.00 -18.34
N MET A 375 -13.30 0.14 -18.58
CA MET A 375 -14.04 0.86 -17.54
C MET A 375 -15.08 0.00 -16.81
N LEU A 376 -15.81 -0.85 -17.52
CA LEU A 376 -16.87 -1.69 -16.92
C LEU A 376 -16.30 -2.91 -16.19
N SER A 377 -15.22 -3.50 -16.68
CA SER A 377 -14.62 -4.70 -16.09
C SER A 377 -13.64 -4.39 -14.95
N THR A 378 -13.25 -3.12 -14.77
CA THR A 378 -12.33 -2.74 -13.69
C THR A 378 -12.98 -2.86 -12.30
N PRO A 379 -12.23 -3.23 -11.26
CA PRO A 379 -12.71 -3.26 -9.87
C PRO A 379 -13.29 -1.93 -9.37
N GLY A 380 -12.85 -0.79 -9.93
CA GLY A 380 -13.41 0.53 -9.63
C GLY A 380 -14.90 0.64 -9.91
N THR A 381 -15.40 -0.04 -10.95
CA THR A 381 -16.83 -0.07 -11.28
C THR A 381 -17.62 -0.96 -10.33
N ALA A 382 -17.05 -2.07 -9.85
CA ALA A 382 -17.65 -2.83 -8.77
C ALA A 382 -17.80 -1.98 -7.50
N CYS A 383 -16.78 -1.17 -7.15
CA CYS A 383 -16.86 -0.20 -6.06
C CYS A 383 -17.93 0.87 -6.30
N MET A 384 -18.04 1.41 -7.52
CA MET A 384 -19.10 2.36 -7.90
C MET A 384 -20.48 1.81 -7.59
N ILE A 385 -20.75 0.58 -8.06
CA ILE A 385 -22.03 -0.08 -7.83
C ILE A 385 -22.26 -0.29 -6.34
N ALA A 386 -21.23 -0.71 -5.60
CA ALA A 386 -21.33 -0.86 -4.15
C ALA A 386 -21.69 0.47 -3.46
N VAL A 387 -21.12 1.59 -3.89
CA VAL A 387 -21.44 2.93 -3.35
C VAL A 387 -22.90 3.29 -3.65
N VAL A 388 -23.35 3.10 -4.87
CA VAL A 388 -24.72 3.41 -5.28
C VAL A 388 -25.75 2.56 -4.52
N LEU A 389 -25.51 1.24 -4.43
CA LEU A 389 -26.37 0.32 -3.68
C LEU A 389 -26.37 0.66 -2.18
N SER A 390 -25.22 1.01 -1.61
CA SER A 390 -25.11 1.41 -0.21
C SER A 390 -25.85 2.72 0.07
N ALA A 391 -25.75 3.70 -0.82
CA ALA A 391 -26.47 4.96 -0.70
C ALA A 391 -28.00 4.75 -0.75
N ALA A 392 -28.46 3.89 -1.67
CA ALA A 392 -29.87 3.52 -1.77
C ALA A 392 -30.37 2.79 -0.51
N ALA A 393 -29.63 1.78 -0.05
CA ALA A 393 -29.97 1.00 1.15
C ALA A 393 -29.96 1.84 2.44
N LEU A 394 -29.07 2.81 2.54
CA LEU A 394 -29.02 3.79 3.65
C LEU A 394 -30.02 4.93 3.48
N ARG A 395 -30.75 5.00 2.35
CA ARG A 395 -31.71 6.05 2.01
C ARG A 395 -31.09 7.44 2.02
N VAL A 396 -29.88 7.57 1.46
CA VAL A 396 -29.17 8.85 1.36
C VAL A 396 -29.84 9.71 0.30
N SER A 397 -30.13 10.98 0.63
CA SER A 397 -30.73 11.89 -0.35
C SER A 397 -29.77 12.19 -1.50
N PRO A 398 -30.26 12.42 -2.74
CA PRO A 398 -29.41 12.72 -3.90
C PRO A 398 -28.46 13.92 -3.62
N ARG A 399 -28.97 14.98 -2.99
CA ARG A 399 -28.15 16.16 -2.65
C ARG A 399 -26.96 15.80 -1.75
N ARG A 400 -27.18 14.94 -0.74
CA ARG A 400 -26.12 14.48 0.17
C ARG A 400 -25.15 13.54 -0.55
N PHE A 401 -25.66 12.66 -1.40
CA PHE A 401 -24.84 11.76 -2.20
C PHE A 401 -23.87 12.53 -3.12
N PHE A 402 -24.37 13.49 -3.90
CA PHE A 402 -23.53 14.35 -4.74
C PHE A 402 -22.56 15.20 -3.91
N GLY A 403 -22.94 15.62 -2.71
CA GLY A 403 -22.05 16.30 -1.75
C GLY A 403 -20.86 15.42 -1.36
N VAL A 404 -21.10 14.13 -1.06
CA VAL A 404 -20.05 13.13 -0.79
C VAL A 404 -19.11 13.01 -1.98
N LEU A 405 -19.65 12.83 -3.19
CA LEU A 405 -18.81 12.68 -4.40
C LEU A 405 -17.95 13.92 -4.65
N LEU A 406 -18.52 15.12 -4.53
CA LEU A 406 -17.77 16.38 -4.70
C LEU A 406 -16.66 16.53 -3.65
N ALA A 407 -16.93 16.13 -2.42
CA ALA A 407 -15.92 16.14 -1.36
C ALA A 407 -14.78 15.17 -1.64
N VAL A 408 -15.06 14.00 -2.22
CA VAL A 408 -14.03 13.04 -2.66
C VAL A 408 -13.20 13.62 -3.80
N VAL A 409 -13.84 14.23 -4.84
CA VAL A 409 -13.10 14.90 -5.93
C VAL A 409 -12.08 15.90 -5.37
N ARG A 410 -12.50 16.76 -4.45
CA ARG A 410 -11.60 17.74 -3.83
C ARG A 410 -10.47 17.08 -3.03
N GLN A 411 -10.77 15.99 -2.35
CA GLN A 411 -9.79 15.25 -1.54
C GLN A 411 -8.72 14.58 -2.38
N ILE A 412 -9.09 13.98 -3.54
CA ILE A 412 -8.15 13.22 -4.37
C ILE A 412 -7.46 14.05 -5.46
N ALA A 413 -7.82 15.31 -5.66
CA ALA A 413 -7.28 16.13 -6.76
C ALA A 413 -5.74 16.14 -6.81
N LEU A 414 -5.07 16.49 -5.70
CA LEU A 414 -3.60 16.48 -5.64
C LEU A 414 -2.99 15.07 -5.65
N PRO A 415 -3.52 14.06 -4.92
CA PRO A 415 -3.13 12.66 -5.09
C PRO A 415 -3.20 12.18 -6.54
N THR A 416 -4.26 12.50 -7.27
CA THR A 416 -4.42 12.15 -8.68
C THR A 416 -3.30 12.74 -9.54
N VAL A 417 -3.00 14.04 -9.38
CA VAL A 417 -1.87 14.68 -10.08
C VAL A 417 -0.56 13.96 -9.76
N THR A 418 -0.33 13.61 -8.49
CA THR A 418 0.88 12.91 -8.06
C THR A 418 1.01 11.55 -8.73
N VAL A 419 -0.02 10.71 -8.64
CA VAL A 419 -0.01 9.35 -9.21
C VAL A 419 0.15 9.41 -10.73
N SER A 420 -0.60 10.28 -11.41
CA SER A 420 -0.52 10.42 -12.87
C SER A 420 0.86 10.91 -13.33
N ALA A 421 1.47 11.88 -12.62
CA ALA A 421 2.80 12.36 -12.96
C ALA A 421 3.88 11.29 -12.71
N VAL A 422 3.82 10.55 -11.59
CA VAL A 422 4.77 9.45 -11.30
C VAL A 422 4.66 8.34 -12.34
N LEU A 423 3.45 8.00 -12.78
CA LEU A 423 3.26 7.03 -13.85
C LEU A 423 3.74 7.57 -15.21
N GLY A 424 3.55 8.87 -15.47
CA GLY A 424 4.17 9.53 -16.61
C GLY A 424 5.68 9.38 -16.62
N VAL A 425 6.35 9.60 -15.49
CA VAL A 425 7.80 9.34 -15.31
C VAL A 425 8.13 7.89 -15.62
N ALA A 426 7.42 6.96 -15.01
CA ALA A 426 7.70 5.52 -15.13
C ALA A 426 7.57 5.02 -16.58
N PHE A 427 6.47 5.37 -17.26
CA PHE A 427 6.27 4.99 -18.65
C PHE A 427 7.28 5.66 -19.57
N LEU A 428 7.56 6.94 -19.41
CA LEU A 428 8.57 7.63 -20.20
C LEU A 428 9.95 7.01 -20.01
N MET A 429 10.36 6.70 -18.78
CA MET A 429 11.62 6.03 -18.50
C MET A 429 11.68 4.60 -19.07
N ASN A 430 10.56 3.88 -19.08
CA ASN A 430 10.48 2.56 -19.70
C ASN A 430 10.68 2.63 -21.20
N TYR A 431 9.97 3.52 -21.87
CA TYR A 431 10.03 3.65 -23.34
C TYR A 431 11.32 4.29 -23.83
N CYS A 432 11.93 5.23 -23.09
CA CYS A 432 13.22 5.79 -23.49
C CYS A 432 14.42 4.87 -23.21
N GLY A 433 14.25 3.82 -22.40
CA GLY A 433 15.32 2.87 -22.06
C GLY A 433 16.06 3.18 -20.75
N ALA A 434 15.74 4.27 -20.06
CA ALA A 434 16.38 4.64 -18.78
C ALA A 434 16.18 3.57 -17.70
N THR A 435 14.97 3.00 -17.59
CA THR A 435 14.68 1.89 -16.66
C THR A 435 15.54 0.68 -16.98
N ALA A 436 15.73 0.35 -18.27
CA ALA A 436 16.57 -0.76 -18.68
C ALA A 436 18.06 -0.52 -18.36
N THR A 437 18.55 0.71 -18.54
CA THR A 437 19.91 1.11 -18.13
C THR A 437 20.13 0.89 -16.64
N LEU A 438 19.18 1.33 -15.79
CA LEU A 438 19.23 1.11 -14.34
C LEU A 438 19.16 -0.39 -14.00
N GLY A 439 18.29 -1.13 -14.66
CA GLY A 439 18.16 -2.58 -14.46
C GLY A 439 19.44 -3.36 -14.76
N LEU A 440 20.14 -2.99 -15.84
CA LEU A 440 21.44 -3.57 -16.18
C LEU A 440 22.52 -3.27 -15.13
N ALA A 441 22.48 -2.10 -14.51
CA ALA A 441 23.39 -1.77 -13.41
C ALA A 441 23.06 -2.58 -12.15
N PHE A 442 21.78 -2.71 -11.79
CA PHE A 442 21.38 -3.54 -10.65
C PHE A 442 21.69 -5.03 -10.88
N ALA A 443 21.79 -5.48 -12.13
CA ALA A 443 22.21 -6.84 -12.44
C ALA A 443 23.65 -7.16 -11.96
N THR A 444 24.48 -6.15 -11.70
CA THR A 444 25.81 -6.35 -11.10
C THR A 444 25.76 -6.88 -9.65
N THR A 445 24.62 -6.74 -8.96
CA THR A 445 24.42 -7.33 -7.62
C THR A 445 24.37 -8.86 -7.64
N GLY A 446 24.18 -9.46 -8.81
CA GLY A 446 24.24 -10.88 -9.04
C GLY A 446 23.30 -11.68 -8.13
N ARG A 447 23.85 -12.67 -7.44
CA ARG A 447 23.09 -13.58 -6.56
C ARG A 447 22.40 -12.89 -5.38
N MET A 448 22.83 -11.71 -4.97
CA MET A 448 22.19 -10.95 -3.87
C MET A 448 20.98 -10.12 -4.33
N PHE A 449 20.68 -10.12 -5.63
CA PHE A 449 19.58 -9.30 -6.15
C PHE A 449 18.23 -9.54 -5.48
N PRO A 450 17.78 -10.76 -5.16
CA PRO A 450 16.49 -10.95 -4.46
C PRO A 450 16.40 -10.21 -3.12
N PHE A 451 17.52 -10.12 -2.38
CA PHE A 451 17.58 -9.34 -1.15
C PHE A 451 17.50 -7.83 -1.44
N PHE A 452 18.30 -7.34 -2.39
CA PHE A 452 18.30 -5.93 -2.76
C PHE A 452 17.02 -5.47 -3.45
N SER A 453 16.30 -6.36 -4.11
CA SER A 453 14.97 -6.10 -4.68
C SER A 453 14.00 -5.60 -3.62
N ALA A 454 13.93 -6.27 -2.47
CA ALA A 454 13.10 -5.84 -1.34
C ALA A 454 13.57 -4.50 -0.75
N LEU A 455 14.89 -4.29 -0.62
CA LEU A 455 15.44 -3.04 -0.11
C LEU A 455 15.21 -1.86 -1.07
N LEU A 456 15.20 -2.08 -2.38
CA LEU A 456 14.90 -1.05 -3.36
C LEU A 456 13.45 -0.56 -3.21
N GLY A 457 12.50 -1.48 -3.05
CA GLY A 457 11.12 -1.14 -2.72
C GLY A 457 11.01 -0.39 -1.39
N TRP A 458 11.73 -0.85 -0.36
CA TRP A 458 11.79 -0.20 0.95
C TRP A 458 12.25 1.27 0.86
N VAL A 459 13.35 1.55 0.14
CA VAL A 459 13.83 2.91 -0.09
C VAL A 459 12.77 3.72 -0.87
N GLY A 460 12.16 3.11 -1.90
CA GLY A 460 11.14 3.76 -2.71
C GLY A 460 9.96 4.25 -1.88
N VAL A 461 9.41 3.41 -1.01
CA VAL A 461 8.27 3.79 -0.15
C VAL A 461 8.71 4.72 0.98
N PHE A 462 9.87 4.50 1.57
CA PHE A 462 10.41 5.45 2.56
C PHE A 462 10.42 6.89 2.03
N LEU A 463 10.88 7.08 0.81
CA LEU A 463 11.04 8.40 0.19
C LEU A 463 9.72 8.96 -0.34
N THR A 464 8.89 8.12 -0.98
CA THR A 464 7.62 8.56 -1.60
C THR A 464 6.43 8.55 -0.67
N GLY A 465 6.47 7.75 0.40
CA GLY A 465 5.34 7.49 1.29
C GLY A 465 4.25 6.59 0.70
N SER A 466 4.46 6.04 -0.49
CA SER A 466 3.44 5.32 -1.26
C SER A 466 4.01 4.08 -1.94
N ASP A 467 3.48 2.89 -1.59
CA ASP A 467 3.86 1.65 -2.26
C ASP A 467 3.45 1.66 -3.74
N THR A 468 2.31 2.26 -4.07
CA THR A 468 1.88 2.50 -5.46
C THR A 468 2.95 3.27 -6.25
N SER A 469 3.48 4.36 -5.70
CA SER A 469 4.51 5.17 -6.37
C SER A 469 5.84 4.43 -6.48
N ALA A 470 6.26 3.70 -5.45
CA ALA A 470 7.47 2.90 -5.48
C ALA A 470 7.38 1.76 -6.52
N ASN A 471 6.23 1.08 -6.59
CA ASN A 471 5.95 0.06 -7.59
C ASN A 471 5.94 0.64 -9.01
N ALA A 472 5.40 1.84 -9.20
CA ALA A 472 5.45 2.53 -10.49
C ALA A 472 6.89 2.84 -10.92
N LEU A 473 7.72 3.33 -10.00
CA LEU A 473 9.10 3.74 -10.30
C LEU A 473 10.04 2.55 -10.52
N PHE A 474 9.91 1.51 -9.72
CA PHE A 474 10.90 0.43 -9.67
C PHE A 474 10.39 -0.91 -10.18
N GLY A 475 9.08 -1.10 -10.36
CA GLY A 475 8.50 -2.39 -10.77
C GLY A 475 9.11 -2.94 -12.05
N ASN A 476 9.19 -2.15 -13.11
CA ASN A 476 9.76 -2.61 -14.37
C ASN A 476 11.30 -2.78 -14.31
N LEU A 477 11.99 -2.00 -13.48
CA LEU A 477 13.42 -2.22 -13.21
C LEU A 477 13.65 -3.61 -12.61
N GLN A 478 12.80 -4.04 -11.67
CA GLN A 478 12.87 -5.39 -11.10
C GLN A 478 12.72 -6.47 -12.17
N VAL A 479 11.77 -6.30 -13.09
CA VAL A 479 11.51 -7.23 -14.20
C VAL A 479 12.74 -7.36 -15.10
N VAL A 480 13.29 -6.24 -15.56
CA VAL A 480 14.46 -6.20 -16.44
C VAL A 480 15.69 -6.86 -15.78
N THR A 481 15.93 -6.52 -14.52
CA THR A 481 17.06 -7.09 -13.76
C THR A 481 16.87 -8.58 -13.53
N ALA A 482 15.66 -9.01 -13.17
CA ALA A 482 15.33 -10.42 -12.98
C ALA A 482 15.57 -11.25 -14.24
N GLN A 483 15.08 -10.77 -15.38
CA GLN A 483 15.29 -11.42 -16.69
C GLN A 483 16.79 -11.56 -17.02
N LYS A 484 17.59 -10.52 -16.76
CA LYS A 484 19.04 -10.54 -17.01
C LYS A 484 19.77 -11.54 -16.12
N LEU A 485 19.31 -11.72 -14.88
CA LEU A 485 19.94 -12.62 -13.90
C LEU A 485 19.35 -14.03 -13.88
N GLY A 486 18.29 -14.29 -14.66
CA GLY A 486 17.62 -15.60 -14.69
C GLY A 486 16.70 -15.86 -13.48
N PHE A 487 16.27 -14.80 -12.75
CA PHE A 487 15.27 -14.91 -11.69
C PHE A 487 13.85 -14.77 -12.24
N SER A 488 12.86 -15.19 -11.45
CA SER A 488 11.46 -14.95 -11.74
C SER A 488 11.13 -13.44 -11.70
N PRO A 489 10.68 -12.82 -12.79
CA PRO A 489 10.26 -11.41 -12.78
C PRO A 489 9.12 -11.14 -11.81
N VAL A 490 8.18 -12.09 -11.67
CA VAL A 490 7.06 -12.00 -10.74
C VAL A 490 7.56 -11.95 -9.30
N LEU A 491 8.50 -12.82 -8.94
CA LEU A 491 9.06 -12.86 -7.58
C LEU A 491 9.82 -11.58 -7.25
N MET A 492 10.62 -11.05 -8.19
CA MET A 492 11.40 -9.84 -7.93
C MET A 492 10.50 -8.59 -7.84
N ALA A 493 9.49 -8.48 -8.70
CA ALA A 493 8.49 -7.41 -8.59
C ALA A 493 7.68 -7.53 -7.29
N ALA A 494 7.32 -8.75 -6.87
CA ALA A 494 6.66 -8.99 -5.59
C ALA A 494 7.56 -8.64 -4.40
N ALA A 495 8.85 -8.96 -4.45
CA ALA A 495 9.82 -8.59 -3.41
C ALA A 495 9.96 -7.07 -3.27
N ASN A 496 9.91 -6.31 -4.38
CA ASN A 496 9.89 -4.85 -4.37
C ASN A 496 8.70 -4.30 -3.58
N SER A 497 7.48 -4.71 -3.91
CA SER A 497 6.27 -4.26 -3.22
C SER A 497 6.27 -4.69 -1.75
N SER A 498 6.56 -5.96 -1.47
CA SER A 498 6.61 -6.49 -0.10
C SER A 498 7.69 -5.83 0.77
N GLY A 499 8.83 -5.48 0.19
CA GLY A 499 9.88 -4.70 0.87
C GLY A 499 9.45 -3.25 1.09
N GLY A 500 8.78 -2.68 0.10
CA GLY A 500 8.20 -1.33 0.13
C GLY A 500 7.32 -1.09 1.34
N VAL A 501 6.47 -2.05 1.66
CA VAL A 501 5.58 -2.01 2.83
C VAL A 501 6.30 -1.63 4.12
N MET A 502 7.51 -2.14 4.32
CA MET A 502 8.32 -1.88 5.53
C MET A 502 8.84 -0.45 5.58
N GLY A 503 8.95 0.23 4.43
CA GLY A 503 9.34 1.64 4.31
C GLY A 503 8.25 2.61 4.75
N LYS A 504 6.98 2.21 4.71
CA LYS A 504 5.85 3.10 5.00
C LYS A 504 5.86 3.62 6.44
N MET A 505 6.25 2.79 7.41
CA MET A 505 6.30 3.20 8.82
C MET A 505 7.30 4.31 9.13
N ILE A 506 8.28 4.54 8.27
CA ILE A 506 9.30 5.58 8.41
C ILE A 506 9.15 6.72 7.40
N SER A 507 8.19 6.64 6.49
CA SER A 507 8.01 7.70 5.51
C SER A 507 7.60 9.00 6.20
N LEU A 508 8.19 10.11 5.74
CA LEU A 508 7.92 11.43 6.31
C LEU A 508 6.43 11.78 6.23
N GLN A 509 5.76 11.35 5.15
CA GLN A 509 4.33 11.56 4.97
C GLN A 509 3.50 10.83 6.02
N THR A 510 3.78 9.55 6.27
CA THR A 510 3.01 8.75 7.24
C THR A 510 3.26 9.22 8.67
N ILE A 511 4.50 9.60 9.00
CA ILE A 511 4.83 10.19 10.30
C ILE A 511 4.12 11.53 10.50
N ALA A 512 4.07 12.39 9.48
CA ALA A 512 3.33 13.66 9.56
C ALA A 512 1.83 13.44 9.76
N ILE A 513 1.22 12.44 9.10
CA ILE A 513 -0.19 12.06 9.29
C ILE A 513 -0.42 11.59 10.72
N ALA A 514 0.44 10.70 11.24
CA ALA A 514 0.37 10.24 12.62
C ALA A 514 0.49 11.41 13.59
N ALA A 515 1.44 12.32 13.38
CA ALA A 515 1.66 13.49 14.21
C ALA A 515 0.45 14.45 14.20
N ALA A 516 -0.12 14.72 13.03
CA ALA A 516 -1.29 15.58 12.90
C ALA A 516 -2.51 14.98 13.64
N ALA A 517 -2.68 13.65 13.58
CA ALA A 517 -3.77 12.95 14.23
C ALA A 517 -3.61 12.87 15.76
N THR A 518 -2.38 12.91 16.26
CA THR A 518 -2.05 12.68 17.68
C THR A 518 -1.55 13.92 18.42
N GLY A 519 -1.24 14.99 17.69
CA GLY A 519 -0.72 16.23 18.27
C GLY A 519 0.77 16.18 18.62
N LEU A 520 1.57 15.28 18.01
CA LEU A 520 3.01 15.21 18.23
C LEU A 520 3.73 16.45 17.68
N ASN A 521 4.61 17.01 18.48
CA ASN A 521 5.50 18.10 18.05
C ASN A 521 6.69 17.58 17.21
N ASN A 522 7.49 18.51 16.66
CA ASN A 522 8.62 18.15 15.77
C ASN A 522 9.70 17.28 16.47
N ALA A 523 9.96 17.50 17.76
CA ALA A 523 10.94 16.71 18.49
C ALA A 523 10.45 15.26 18.70
N GLU A 524 9.17 15.10 19.02
CA GLU A 524 8.53 13.80 19.17
C GLU A 524 8.43 13.06 17.84
N GLN A 525 8.14 13.76 16.73
CA GLN A 525 8.18 13.17 15.38
C GLN A 525 9.56 12.61 15.04
N SER A 526 10.63 13.35 15.37
CA SER A 526 12.00 12.90 15.16
C SER A 526 12.35 11.67 16.03
N ARG A 527 11.79 11.61 17.24
CA ARG A 527 11.93 10.46 18.14
C ARG A 527 11.16 9.25 17.62
N LEU A 528 9.94 9.47 17.11
CA LEU A 528 9.10 8.45 16.48
C LEU A 528 9.80 7.85 15.26
N PHE A 529 10.35 8.70 14.38
CA PHE A 529 11.15 8.27 13.24
C PHE A 529 12.31 7.36 13.67
N ARG A 530 13.11 7.78 14.67
CA ARG A 530 14.23 6.96 15.17
C ARG A 530 13.78 5.65 15.79
N PHE A 531 12.62 5.64 16.45
CA PHE A 531 12.03 4.41 16.99
C PHE A 531 11.62 3.46 15.88
N THR A 532 10.86 3.93 14.89
CA THR A 532 10.36 3.08 13.80
C THR A 532 11.45 2.66 12.83
N LEU A 533 12.52 3.46 12.63
CA LEU A 533 13.60 3.17 11.68
C LEU A 533 14.28 1.82 11.94
N LYS A 534 14.61 1.50 13.19
CA LYS A 534 15.25 0.23 13.55
C LYS A 534 14.35 -0.97 13.25
N HIS A 535 13.04 -0.82 13.47
CA HIS A 535 12.05 -1.85 13.19
C HIS A 535 11.83 -2.01 11.67
N SER A 536 11.81 -0.89 10.95
CA SER A 536 11.69 -0.85 9.50
C SER A 536 12.86 -1.56 8.80
N ILE A 537 14.10 -1.26 9.21
CA ILE A 537 15.30 -1.92 8.68
C ILE A 537 15.27 -3.42 8.96
N LEU A 538 14.92 -3.82 10.19
CA LEU A 538 14.84 -5.23 10.56
C LEU A 538 13.82 -5.98 9.69
N LEU A 539 12.60 -5.44 9.56
CA LEU A 539 11.53 -6.08 8.79
C LEU A 539 11.82 -6.07 7.29
N ALA A 540 12.41 -5.00 6.74
CA ALA A 540 12.84 -4.95 5.35
C ALA A 540 13.94 -5.98 5.05
N SER A 541 14.91 -6.14 5.97
CA SER A 541 15.94 -7.18 5.84
C SER A 541 15.34 -8.58 5.92
N LEU A 542 14.37 -8.80 6.80
CA LEU A 542 13.64 -10.08 6.87
C LEU A 542 12.89 -10.35 5.58
N THR A 543 12.22 -9.35 5.00
CA THR A 543 11.56 -9.47 3.68
C THR A 543 12.56 -9.86 2.59
N GLY A 544 13.73 -9.23 2.58
CA GLY A 544 14.82 -9.59 1.66
C GLY A 544 15.30 -11.04 1.83
N CYS A 545 15.43 -11.50 3.08
CA CYS A 545 15.77 -12.90 3.37
C CYS A 545 14.66 -13.88 2.91
N ILE A 546 13.39 -13.51 3.08
CA ILE A 546 12.25 -14.29 2.57
C ILE A 546 12.31 -14.36 1.03
N ALA A 547 12.58 -13.24 0.35
CA ALA A 547 12.75 -13.23 -1.11
C ALA A 547 13.90 -14.14 -1.57
N MET A 548 15.04 -14.16 -0.85
CA MET A 548 16.14 -15.10 -1.07
C MET A 548 15.70 -16.56 -0.89
N LEU A 549 14.94 -16.86 0.17
CA LEU A 549 14.41 -18.21 0.42
C LEU A 549 13.53 -18.68 -0.74
N TYR A 550 12.62 -17.82 -1.24
CA TYR A 550 11.77 -18.16 -2.38
C TYR A 550 12.57 -18.34 -3.67
N ALA A 551 13.60 -17.53 -3.90
CA ALA A 551 14.41 -17.59 -5.10
C ALA A 551 15.31 -18.85 -5.15
N TYR A 552 15.90 -19.22 -4.01
CA TYR A 552 16.96 -20.25 -3.99
C TYR A 552 16.57 -21.59 -3.40
N VAL A 553 15.64 -21.62 -2.44
CA VAL A 553 15.24 -22.86 -1.75
C VAL A 553 13.93 -23.39 -2.33
N LEU A 554 12.95 -22.52 -2.52
CA LEU A 554 11.65 -22.92 -3.04
C LEU A 554 11.57 -22.86 -4.57
N HIS A 555 12.62 -22.34 -5.22
CA HIS A 555 12.76 -22.28 -6.68
C HIS A 555 11.51 -21.78 -7.40
N VAL A 556 10.88 -20.71 -6.88
CA VAL A 556 9.70 -20.10 -7.51
C VAL A 556 10.12 -19.47 -8.83
N LYS A 557 9.69 -20.09 -9.94
CA LYS A 557 9.97 -19.66 -11.33
C LYS A 557 8.94 -18.65 -11.82
#